data_2a5fa5b095861c8153496742d76f381c
#
_entry.id   2a5fa5b095861c8153496742d76f381c
#
_cell.length_a   1.000
_cell.length_b   1.000
_cell.length_c   1.000
_cell.angle_alpha   90.00
_cell.angle_beta   90.00
_cell.angle_gamma   90.00
#
_symmetry.space_group_name_H-M   'P 1'
#
loop_
_entity.id
_entity.type
_entity.pdbx_description
1 polymer ?
#
loop_
_entity_poly.entity_id
_entity_poly.type
_entity_poly.pdbx_seq_one_letter_code
_entity_poly.pdbx_strand_id
1 'polypeptide(L)'
;LMQGPKGIESRQQEIANISRSMKALAKDLEIPIIALSQLSRAVEQRTGSKRPQLSDLRESGAIEQDADVVLFLYRPWVYEKEEENIGKAEIIIAKQRNGPIGTIHTSFIDRYAKFENLASDLGGPF
;
A
#
# COMPACT_ATOMS: atom_id res chain seq x y z
N LEU A 1 2.70 -27.12 -9.05
CA LEU A 1 2.74 -25.67 -8.98
C LEU A 1 2.93 -25.06 -10.36
N MET A 2 2.19 -24.05 -10.61
CA MET A 2 2.19 -23.41 -11.90
C MET A 2 3.48 -22.63 -12.12
N GLN A 3 4.07 -22.80 -13.27
CA GLN A 3 5.32 -22.14 -13.63
C GLN A 3 5.17 -21.46 -14.98
N GLY A 4 5.97 -20.43 -15.21
CA GLY A 4 5.97 -19.73 -16.48
C GLY A 4 4.73 -18.86 -16.71
N PRO A 5 4.47 -18.50 -17.97
CA PRO A 5 3.39 -17.57 -18.30
C PRO A 5 2.01 -18.04 -17.82
N LYS A 6 1.72 -19.31 -17.95
CA LYS A 6 0.44 -19.85 -17.50
C LYS A 6 0.30 -19.73 -15.99
N GLY A 7 1.39 -19.94 -15.26
CA GLY A 7 1.37 -19.80 -13.82
C GLY A 7 1.09 -18.36 -13.40
N ILE A 8 1.67 -17.40 -14.11
CA ILE A 8 1.46 -15.98 -13.84
C ILE A 8 0.02 -15.59 -14.14
N GLU A 9 -0.51 -16.02 -15.28
CA GLU A 9 -1.89 -15.74 -15.65
C GLU A 9 -2.88 -16.35 -14.63
N SER A 10 -2.61 -17.58 -14.20
CA SER A 10 -3.44 -18.23 -13.20
C SER A 10 -3.43 -17.48 -11.87
N ARG A 11 -2.27 -16.97 -11.49
CA ARG A 11 -2.15 -16.20 -10.25
C ARG A 11 -2.91 -14.90 -10.34
N GLN A 12 -2.79 -14.19 -11.47
CA GLN A 12 -3.54 -12.96 -11.67
C GLN A 12 -5.04 -13.21 -11.65
N GLN A 13 -5.48 -14.29 -12.26
CA GLN A 13 -6.89 -14.65 -12.27
C GLN A 13 -7.37 -15.00 -10.87
N GLU A 14 -6.58 -15.73 -10.12
CA GLU A 14 -6.89 -16.09 -8.75
C GLU A 14 -7.03 -14.84 -7.87
N ILE A 15 -6.08 -13.92 -7.98
CA ILE A 15 -6.12 -12.67 -7.23
C ILE A 15 -7.35 -11.86 -7.61
N ALA A 16 -7.68 -11.83 -8.90
CA ALA A 16 -8.86 -11.12 -9.37
C ALA A 16 -10.14 -11.71 -8.76
N ASN A 17 -10.23 -13.02 -8.70
CA ASN A 17 -11.38 -13.69 -8.13
C ASN A 17 -11.51 -13.41 -6.63
N ILE A 18 -10.39 -13.44 -5.91
CA ILE A 18 -10.37 -13.14 -4.48
C ILE A 18 -10.79 -11.70 -4.23
N SER A 19 -10.24 -10.77 -4.99
CA SER A 19 -10.55 -9.35 -4.87
C SER A 19 -12.05 -9.10 -5.07
N ARG A 20 -12.60 -9.69 -6.12
CA ARG A 20 -14.02 -9.53 -6.44
C ARG A 20 -14.90 -10.13 -5.36
N SER A 21 -14.49 -11.29 -4.83
CA SER A 21 -15.23 -11.95 -3.76
C SER A 21 -15.24 -11.12 -2.48
N MET A 22 -14.11 -10.52 -2.15
CA MET A 22 -14.03 -9.64 -0.97
C MET A 22 -14.94 -8.43 -1.12
N LYS A 23 -14.99 -7.86 -2.32
CA LYS A 23 -15.85 -6.72 -2.59
C LYS A 23 -17.32 -7.09 -2.42
N ALA A 24 -17.71 -8.23 -2.98
CA ALA A 24 -19.08 -8.72 -2.86
C ALA A 24 -19.45 -8.99 -1.40
N LEU A 25 -18.53 -9.61 -0.66
CA LEU A 25 -18.76 -9.91 0.75
C LEU A 25 -18.92 -8.65 1.58
N ALA A 26 -18.07 -7.65 1.31
CA ALA A 26 -18.17 -6.38 2.02
C ALA A 26 -19.54 -5.72 1.81
N LYS A 27 -20.04 -5.77 0.59
CA LYS A 27 -21.36 -5.23 0.28
C LYS A 27 -22.48 -6.03 0.92
N ASP A 28 -22.40 -7.35 0.81
CA ASP A 28 -23.45 -8.21 1.33
C ASP A 28 -23.59 -8.12 2.85
N LEU A 29 -22.47 -8.06 3.55
CA LEU A 29 -22.47 -8.01 5.00
C LEU A 29 -22.44 -6.59 5.56
N GLU A 30 -22.30 -5.59 4.70
CA GLU A 30 -22.17 -4.19 5.09
C GLU A 30 -21.05 -3.98 6.09
N ILE A 31 -19.88 -4.58 5.79
CA ILE A 31 -18.69 -4.44 6.64
C ILE A 31 -17.52 -3.94 5.81
N PRO A 32 -16.56 -3.24 6.43
CA PRO A 32 -15.31 -2.92 5.75
C PRO A 32 -14.41 -4.15 5.75
N ILE A 33 -13.65 -4.30 4.66
CA ILE A 33 -12.65 -5.36 4.56
C ILE A 33 -11.33 -4.70 4.21
N ILE A 34 -10.29 -5.00 4.98
CA ILE A 34 -8.94 -4.51 4.74
C ILE A 34 -8.07 -5.67 4.31
N ALA A 35 -7.48 -5.56 3.12
CA ALA A 35 -6.60 -6.59 2.60
C ALA A 35 -5.17 -6.05 2.55
N LEU A 36 -4.23 -6.87 2.99
CA LEU A 36 -2.81 -6.53 2.96
C LEU A 36 -2.15 -7.23 1.79
N SER A 37 -1.31 -6.52 1.08
CA SER A 37 -0.61 -7.07 -0.06
C SER A 37 0.82 -6.54 -0.08
N GLN A 38 1.75 -7.39 -0.50
CA GLN A 38 3.12 -6.97 -0.72
C GLN A 38 3.25 -6.50 -2.15
N LEU A 39 4.14 -5.54 -2.37
CA LEU A 39 4.45 -5.06 -3.70
C LEU A 39 5.59 -5.88 -4.30
N SER A 40 5.67 -5.87 -5.62
CA SER A 40 6.76 -6.50 -6.33
C SER A 40 8.10 -5.86 -5.95
N ARG A 41 9.16 -6.66 -5.96
CA ARG A 41 10.51 -6.17 -5.71
C ARG A 41 10.99 -5.22 -6.80
N ALA A 42 10.29 -5.16 -7.91
CA ALA A 42 10.63 -4.24 -8.99
C ALA A 42 10.63 -2.79 -8.51
N VAL A 43 9.83 -2.47 -7.48
CA VAL A 43 9.81 -1.13 -6.88
C VAL A 43 11.18 -0.80 -6.31
N GLU A 44 11.84 -1.76 -5.68
CA GLU A 44 13.14 -1.56 -5.06
C GLU A 44 14.27 -1.39 -6.08
N GLN A 45 14.06 -1.88 -7.29
CA GLN A 45 15.06 -1.82 -8.36
C GLN A 45 14.88 -0.60 -9.26
N ARG A 46 13.78 0.11 -9.06
CA ARG A 46 13.47 1.29 -9.87
C ARG A 46 14.45 2.42 -9.57
N THR A 47 14.86 3.13 -10.60
CA THR A 47 15.68 4.32 -10.44
C THR A 47 14.80 5.49 -10.06
N GLY A 48 15.37 6.44 -9.33
CA GLY A 48 14.61 7.60 -8.86
C GLY A 48 13.82 7.27 -7.61
N SER A 49 12.62 7.82 -7.49
CA SER A 49 11.81 7.63 -6.30
C SER A 49 11.35 6.18 -6.15
N LYS A 50 11.49 5.66 -4.94
CA LYS A 50 11.02 4.32 -4.59
C LYS A 50 9.62 4.34 -3.99
N ARG A 51 8.95 5.48 -4.03
CA ARG A 51 7.60 5.56 -3.49
C ARG A 51 6.65 4.71 -4.32
N PRO A 52 5.85 3.87 -3.67
CA PRO A 52 4.89 3.03 -4.37
C PRO A 52 3.86 3.85 -5.15
N GLN A 53 3.41 3.31 -6.26
CA GLN A 53 2.41 3.92 -7.12
C GLN A 53 1.39 2.86 -7.51
N LEU A 54 0.22 3.29 -7.99
CA LEU A 54 -0.81 2.34 -8.44
C LEU A 54 -0.30 1.39 -9.51
N SER A 55 0.59 1.86 -10.39
CA SER A 55 1.18 1.00 -11.41
C SER A 55 1.98 -0.16 -10.82
N ASP A 56 2.39 -0.06 -9.57
CA ASP A 56 3.13 -1.13 -8.90
C ASP A 56 2.20 -2.29 -8.52
N LEU A 57 0.89 -2.11 -8.65
CA LEU A 57 -0.11 -3.16 -8.48
C LEU A 57 -0.44 -3.85 -9.81
N ARG A 58 0.44 -3.74 -10.79
CA ARG A 58 0.17 -4.23 -12.15
C ARG A 58 -0.32 -5.66 -12.19
N GLU A 59 0.30 -6.54 -11.42
CA GLU A 59 -0.11 -7.95 -11.37
C GLU A 59 -1.39 -8.14 -10.57
N SER A 60 -1.84 -7.10 -9.90
CA SER A 60 -3.04 -7.12 -9.08
C SER A 60 -3.99 -6.01 -9.52
N GLY A 61 -4.09 -5.78 -10.83
CA GLY A 61 -4.92 -4.71 -11.37
C GLY A 61 -6.38 -4.79 -10.93
N ALA A 62 -6.88 -5.99 -10.69
CA ALA A 62 -8.24 -6.16 -10.20
C ALA A 62 -8.41 -5.54 -8.81
N ILE A 63 -7.38 -5.63 -7.97
CA ILE A 63 -7.41 -5.02 -6.65
C ILE A 63 -7.55 -3.51 -6.77
N GLU A 64 -6.79 -2.92 -7.69
CA GLU A 64 -6.87 -1.49 -7.93
C GLU A 64 -8.29 -1.06 -8.33
N GLN A 65 -8.95 -1.86 -9.18
CA GLN A 65 -10.29 -1.54 -9.64
C GLN A 65 -11.34 -1.77 -8.55
N ASP A 66 -11.22 -2.85 -7.80
CA ASP A 66 -12.22 -3.23 -6.81
C ASP A 66 -12.11 -2.43 -5.51
N ALA A 67 -10.93 -2.03 -5.12
CA ALA A 67 -10.72 -1.33 -3.86
C ALA A 67 -11.33 0.07 -3.90
N ASP A 68 -11.95 0.48 -2.81
CA ASP A 68 -12.43 1.85 -2.65
C ASP A 68 -11.32 2.78 -2.23
N VAL A 69 -10.35 2.24 -1.48
CA VAL A 69 -9.20 2.98 -0.99
C VAL A 69 -7.97 2.12 -1.17
N VAL A 70 -6.90 2.71 -1.70
CA VAL A 70 -5.60 2.05 -1.78
C VAL A 70 -4.60 2.91 -1.03
N LEU A 71 -3.95 2.30 -0.05
CA LEU A 71 -2.93 2.95 0.75
C LEU A 71 -1.61 2.24 0.56
N PHE A 72 -0.54 3.00 0.40
CA PHE A 72 0.81 2.45 0.41
C PHE A 72 1.55 2.96 1.63
N LEU A 73 2.41 2.12 2.18
CA LEU A 73 3.27 2.49 3.28
C LEU A 73 4.70 2.61 2.76
N TYR A 74 5.36 3.69 3.12
CA TYR A 74 6.70 3.96 2.64
C TYR A 74 7.56 4.49 3.78
N ARG A 75 8.77 3.94 3.92
CA ARG A 75 9.75 4.36 4.91
C ARG A 75 11.01 4.80 4.18
N PRO A 76 11.29 6.10 4.12
CA PRO A 76 12.48 6.59 3.39
C PRO A 76 13.80 5.96 3.87
N TRP A 77 13.91 5.70 5.17
CA TRP A 77 15.12 5.11 5.73
C TRP A 77 15.51 3.78 5.09
N VAL A 78 14.53 3.01 4.64
CA VAL A 78 14.81 1.70 4.03
C VAL A 78 15.64 1.86 2.77
N TYR A 79 15.45 2.94 2.03
CA TYR A 79 16.11 3.16 0.74
C TYR A 79 17.21 4.21 0.79
N GLU A 80 17.06 5.23 1.62
CA GLU A 80 18.02 6.31 1.77
C GLU A 80 18.41 6.42 3.24
N LYS A 81 19.58 5.86 3.57
CA LYS A 81 20.06 5.76 4.95
C LYS A 81 20.69 7.05 5.44
N GLU A 82 19.91 8.11 5.48
CA GLU A 82 20.34 9.41 5.97
C GLU A 82 19.67 9.69 7.30
N GLU A 83 20.38 10.37 8.22
CA GLU A 83 19.84 10.64 9.56
C GLU A 83 18.47 11.28 9.53
N GLU A 84 18.25 12.19 8.59
CA GLU A 84 16.97 12.88 8.47
C GLU A 84 15.79 11.95 8.17
N ASN A 85 16.09 10.75 7.66
CA ASN A 85 15.05 9.78 7.32
C ASN A 85 14.73 8.81 8.45
N ILE A 86 15.52 8.83 9.53
CA ILE A 86 15.30 7.92 10.65
C ILE A 86 13.94 8.21 11.28
N GLY A 87 13.15 7.18 11.42
CA GLY A 87 11.85 7.28 12.08
C GLY A 87 10.75 7.91 11.24
N LYS A 88 11.02 8.26 10.00
CA LYS A 88 10.00 8.81 9.12
C LYS A 88 9.26 7.73 8.37
N ALA A 89 7.99 7.96 8.14
CA ALA A 89 7.17 7.08 7.32
C ALA A 89 6.12 7.91 6.60
N GLU A 90 5.62 7.38 5.50
CA GLU A 90 4.58 8.03 4.73
C GLU A 90 3.45 7.03 4.49
N ILE A 91 2.22 7.51 4.62
CA ILE A 91 1.05 6.76 4.22
C ILE A 91 0.54 7.47 2.97
N ILE A 92 0.65 6.78 1.84
CA ILE A 92 0.31 7.36 0.55
C ILE A 92 -1.09 6.91 0.17
N ILE A 93 -2.03 7.85 0.12
CA ILE A 93 -3.39 7.56 -0.32
C ILE A 93 -3.39 7.67 -1.84
N ALA A 94 -3.25 6.53 -2.51
CA ALA A 94 -3.12 6.50 -3.95
C ALA A 94 -4.46 6.46 -4.67
N LYS A 95 -5.48 5.96 -3.99
CA LYS A 95 -6.85 5.93 -4.52
C LYS A 95 -7.82 6.11 -3.38
N GLN A 96 -8.85 6.92 -3.60
CA GLN A 96 -9.93 7.08 -2.64
C GLN A 96 -11.16 7.55 -3.41
N ARG A 97 -12.20 6.71 -3.45
CA ARG A 97 -13.38 7.03 -4.25
C ARG A 97 -14.13 8.26 -3.78
N ASN A 98 -14.20 8.43 -2.48
CA ASN A 98 -15.00 9.52 -1.89
C ASN A 98 -14.16 10.56 -1.18
N GLY A 99 -12.92 10.73 -1.62
CA GLY A 99 -12.04 11.70 -1.00
C GLY A 99 -10.80 11.96 -1.85
N PRO A 100 -9.93 12.84 -1.38
CA PRO A 100 -8.73 13.22 -2.12
C PRO A 100 -7.64 12.17 -1.97
N ILE A 101 -6.71 12.16 -2.92
CA ILE A 101 -5.47 11.40 -2.79
C ILE A 101 -4.45 12.35 -2.15
N GLY A 102 -3.40 11.79 -1.60
CA GLY A 102 -2.35 12.59 -0.98
C GLY A 102 -1.41 11.74 -0.15
N THR A 103 -0.56 12.38 0.59
CA THR A 103 0.44 11.71 1.42
C THR A 103 0.37 12.24 2.84
N ILE A 104 0.34 11.33 3.80
CA ILE A 104 0.37 11.66 5.22
C ILE A 104 1.73 11.27 5.75
N HIS A 105 2.42 12.22 6.35
CA HIS A 105 3.73 11.98 6.95
C HIS A 105 3.55 11.57 8.40
N THR A 106 4.20 10.47 8.80
CA THR A 106 4.07 9.92 10.15
C THR A 106 5.45 9.55 10.68
N SER A 107 5.49 9.13 11.93
CA SER A 107 6.67 8.54 12.53
C SER A 107 6.51 7.03 12.58
N PHE A 108 7.60 6.31 12.40
CA PHE A 108 7.62 4.88 12.59
C PHE A 108 8.65 4.53 13.66
N ILE A 109 8.20 3.83 14.68
CA ILE A 109 9.07 3.44 15.79
C ILE A 109 9.47 1.98 15.58
N ASP A 110 10.71 1.78 15.09
CA ASP A 110 11.21 0.45 14.76
C ASP A 110 11.09 -0.55 15.90
N ARG A 111 11.42 -0.09 17.12
CA ARG A 111 11.42 -0.97 18.28
C ARG A 111 10.08 -1.62 18.54
N TYR A 112 9.01 -0.94 18.17
CA TYR A 112 7.64 -1.40 18.43
C TYR A 112 6.86 -1.67 17.16
N ALA A 113 7.49 -1.50 15.99
CA ALA A 113 6.79 -1.60 14.70
C ALA A 113 5.51 -0.76 14.72
N LYS A 114 5.64 0.49 15.16
CA LYS A 114 4.49 1.35 15.46
C LYS A 114 4.57 2.65 14.67
N PHE A 115 3.43 3.06 14.13
CA PHE A 115 3.28 4.37 13.50
C PHE A 115 2.75 5.36 14.50
N GLU A 116 3.30 6.58 14.47
CA GLU A 116 2.88 7.67 15.33
C GLU A 116 2.78 8.95 14.52
N ASN A 117 2.05 9.90 15.03
CA ASN A 117 2.00 11.23 14.42
C ASN A 117 3.34 11.92 14.63
N LEU A 118 3.72 12.77 13.69
CA LEU A 118 4.95 13.54 13.84
C LEU A 118 4.77 14.59 14.91
N ALA A 119 5.73 14.63 15.84
CA ALA A 119 5.67 15.59 16.93
C ALA A 119 5.67 17.04 16.43
N SER A 120 6.43 17.30 15.38
CA SER A 120 6.52 18.63 14.82
C SER A 120 5.23 19.11 14.18
N ASP A 121 4.39 18.20 13.76
CA ASP A 121 3.11 18.54 13.14
C ASP A 121 2.03 18.77 14.15
N LEU A 122 2.29 18.38 15.38
CA LEU A 122 1.24 18.41 16.35
C LEU A 122 0.91 19.78 16.81
N GLY A 123 1.82 20.69 16.84
CA GLY A 123 1.46 21.94 17.35
C GLY A 123 0.45 21.80 18.46
N GLY A 124 0.00 20.60 18.67
CA GLY A 124 -0.96 20.26 19.68
C GLY A 124 -1.47 18.87 19.46
N PRO A 125 -2.21 18.36 20.38
CA PRO A 125 -2.80 17.04 20.24
C PRO A 125 -3.85 17.12 19.16
N PHE A 126 -4.23 16.00 18.69
CA PHE A 126 -5.32 15.99 17.76
C PHE A 126 -6.12 14.74 17.94
#